data_8646d282047f59a4849620ca3f2a465b
#
_entry.id   8646d282047f59a4849620ca3f2a465b
#
_cell.length_a   1.000
_cell.length_b   1.000
_cell.length_c   1.000
_cell.angle_alpha   90.00
_cell.angle_beta   90.00
_cell.angle_gamma   90.00
#
_symmetry.space_group_name_H-M   'P 1'
#
loop_
_entity.id
_entity.type
_entity.pdbx_description
1 polymer ?
#
loop_
_entity_poly.entity_id
_entity_poly.type
_entity_poly.pdbx_seq_one_letter_code
_entity_poly.pdbx_strand_id
1 'polypeptide(L)'
;MMLTVRTAALTHSEPAIILNSDDCLEMGVSVTDRVMMTGVGTAISSVVVSDFPGSKGFVGLGSRLMERLSVSDGDRIAVVYSPPPESIRSIRRKIEGSRLTASEMMSIVHDISEGSITQKEILTFVSAFTTMNSDPSEVADLARAMASTGRTADLGVSPVFDFHSLGGVPGNSIT
;
A
#
# COMPACT_ATOMS: atom_id res chain seq x y z
N MET A 1 0.90 -19.50 -5.33
CA MET A 1 -0.07 -20.30 -6.10
C MET A 1 -0.49 -19.54 -7.35
N MET A 2 -0.77 -20.22 -8.48
CA MET A 2 -1.31 -19.57 -9.67
C MET A 2 -2.82 -19.73 -9.71
N LEU A 3 -3.54 -18.61 -9.74
CA LEU A 3 -5.00 -18.58 -9.70
C LEU A 3 -5.56 -17.83 -10.91
N THR A 4 -6.78 -18.20 -11.32
CA THR A 4 -7.49 -17.53 -12.39
C THR A 4 -8.34 -16.39 -11.83
N VAL A 5 -8.23 -15.21 -12.43
CA VAL A 5 -8.96 -14.01 -12.01
C VAL A 5 -10.45 -14.16 -12.34
N ARG A 6 -11.30 -13.83 -11.38
CA ARG A 6 -12.73 -13.58 -11.56
C ARG A 6 -13.12 -12.23 -11.01
N THR A 7 -13.90 -11.52 -11.79
CA THR A 7 -14.46 -10.24 -11.34
C THR A 7 -15.41 -10.48 -10.17
N ALA A 8 -15.15 -9.81 -9.05
CA ALA A 8 -16.00 -9.85 -7.87
C ALA A 8 -16.60 -8.48 -7.59
N ALA A 9 -17.90 -8.44 -7.29
CA ALA A 9 -18.59 -7.24 -6.83
C ALA A 9 -18.22 -6.96 -5.36
N LEU A 10 -16.99 -6.49 -5.13
CA LEU A 10 -16.52 -6.11 -3.81
C LEU A 10 -16.92 -4.65 -3.56
N THR A 11 -17.93 -4.45 -2.73
CA THR A 11 -18.42 -3.13 -2.29
C THR A 11 -17.59 -2.52 -1.16
N HIS A 12 -16.48 -3.14 -0.78
CA HIS A 12 -15.65 -2.70 0.32
C HIS A 12 -14.73 -1.55 -0.12
N SER A 13 -14.60 -0.55 0.73
CA SER A 13 -13.68 0.57 0.55
C SER A 13 -12.19 0.15 0.57
N GLU A 14 -11.89 -1.02 1.11
CA GLU A 14 -10.54 -1.58 1.17
C GLU A 14 -10.33 -2.64 0.09
N PRO A 15 -9.13 -2.69 -0.51
CA PRO A 15 -8.80 -3.75 -1.44
C PRO A 15 -8.75 -5.09 -0.68
N ALA A 16 -9.70 -5.96 -0.98
CA ALA A 16 -9.76 -7.32 -0.49
C ALA A 16 -9.82 -8.27 -1.68
N ILE A 17 -9.32 -9.48 -1.52
CA ILE A 17 -9.48 -10.56 -2.48
C ILE A 17 -10.32 -11.67 -1.90
N ILE A 18 -11.04 -12.37 -2.75
CA ILE A 18 -11.82 -13.55 -2.35
C ILE A 18 -11.07 -14.80 -2.79
N LEU A 19 -10.83 -15.69 -1.84
CA LEU A 19 -10.23 -17.01 -2.08
C LEU A 19 -11.18 -18.11 -1.55
N ASN A 20 -11.07 -19.30 -2.16
CA ASN A 20 -11.71 -20.51 -1.64
C ASN A 20 -10.94 -21.03 -0.42
N SER A 21 -11.66 -21.70 0.52
CA SER A 21 -11.04 -22.25 1.74
C SER A 21 -9.96 -23.28 1.45
N ASP A 22 -10.16 -24.14 0.44
CA ASP A 22 -9.14 -25.14 0.06
C ASP A 22 -7.88 -24.49 -0.49
N ASP A 23 -8.02 -23.43 -1.30
CA ASP A 23 -6.89 -22.66 -1.81
C ASP A 23 -6.15 -21.93 -0.66
N CYS A 24 -6.89 -21.40 0.31
CA CYS A 24 -6.31 -20.81 1.51
C CYS A 24 -5.49 -21.82 2.32
N LEU A 25 -6.03 -23.03 2.53
CA LEU A 25 -5.32 -24.12 3.22
C LEU A 25 -4.06 -24.53 2.47
N GLU A 26 -4.13 -24.68 1.14
CA GLU A 26 -2.99 -25.03 0.30
C GLU A 26 -1.89 -23.96 0.33
N MET A 27 -2.27 -22.69 0.41
CA MET A 27 -1.36 -21.56 0.49
C MET A 27 -0.85 -21.26 1.91
N GLY A 28 -1.45 -21.86 2.93
CA GLY A 28 -1.15 -21.55 4.34
C GLY A 28 -1.58 -20.14 4.76
N VAL A 29 -2.65 -19.61 4.16
CA VAL A 29 -3.19 -18.27 4.48
C VAL A 29 -4.57 -18.37 5.13
N SER A 30 -4.89 -17.38 5.94
CA SER A 30 -6.15 -17.25 6.67
C SER A 30 -6.87 -15.95 6.32
N VAL A 31 -8.10 -15.81 6.77
CA VAL A 31 -8.86 -14.55 6.69
C VAL A 31 -8.04 -13.42 7.32
N THR A 32 -8.01 -12.29 6.65
CA THR A 32 -7.24 -11.08 6.99
C THR A 32 -5.73 -11.16 6.77
N ASP A 33 -5.17 -12.34 6.44
CA ASP A 33 -3.77 -12.42 6.07
C ASP A 33 -3.46 -11.59 4.83
N ARG A 34 -2.23 -11.12 4.76
CA ARG A 34 -1.72 -10.35 3.63
C ARG A 34 -1.25 -11.30 2.53
N VAL A 35 -1.62 -10.97 1.32
CA VAL A 35 -1.12 -11.65 0.14
C VAL A 35 -0.63 -10.64 -0.88
N MET A 36 0.44 -11.00 -1.56
CA MET A 36 0.96 -10.29 -2.72
C MET A 36 0.45 -10.99 -3.97
N MET A 37 -0.06 -10.20 -4.89
CA MET A 37 -0.52 -10.63 -6.20
C MET A 37 0.40 -10.06 -7.26
N THR A 38 0.78 -10.88 -8.22
CA THR A 38 1.61 -10.48 -9.36
C THR A 38 0.93 -10.90 -10.66
N GLY A 39 0.54 -9.91 -11.44
CA GLY A 39 0.09 -10.00 -12.82
C GLY A 39 1.10 -9.29 -13.72
N VAL A 40 0.66 -8.36 -14.55
CA VAL A 40 1.55 -7.38 -15.21
C VAL A 40 2.07 -6.39 -14.18
N GLY A 41 1.19 -5.94 -13.24
CA GLY A 41 1.55 -5.17 -12.06
C GLY A 41 1.63 -6.03 -10.80
N THR A 42 1.88 -5.37 -9.67
CA THR A 42 1.89 -5.99 -8.34
C THR A 42 0.97 -5.24 -7.39
N ALA A 43 0.27 -5.98 -6.53
CA ALA A 43 -0.59 -5.41 -5.51
C ALA A 43 -0.59 -6.27 -4.24
N ILE A 44 -0.82 -5.61 -3.09
CA ILE A 44 -1.03 -6.27 -1.80
C ILE A 44 -2.48 -6.07 -1.37
N SER A 45 -3.05 -7.11 -0.80
CA SER A 45 -4.43 -7.09 -0.32
C SER A 45 -4.64 -8.07 0.83
N SER A 46 -5.76 -7.93 1.52
CA SER A 46 -6.19 -8.87 2.56
C SER A 46 -7.08 -9.96 1.98
N VAL A 47 -7.03 -11.14 2.59
CA VAL A 47 -7.83 -12.30 2.19
C VAL A 47 -9.21 -12.28 2.84
N VAL A 48 -10.23 -12.49 2.03
CA VAL A 48 -11.58 -12.87 2.44
C VAL A 48 -11.86 -14.26 1.91
N VAL A 49 -12.34 -15.16 2.74
CA VAL A 49 -12.66 -16.53 2.34
C VAL A 49 -14.14 -16.63 1.96
N SER A 50 -14.39 -17.28 0.82
CA SER A 50 -15.76 -17.57 0.35
C SER A 50 -15.79 -18.87 -0.43
N ASP A 51 -16.62 -19.81 0.04
CA ASP A 51 -16.75 -21.15 -0.53
C ASP A 51 -17.89 -21.24 -1.54
N PHE A 52 -17.84 -20.44 -2.59
CA PHE A 52 -18.76 -20.64 -3.69
C PHE A 52 -18.45 -21.93 -4.44
N PRO A 53 -19.46 -22.71 -4.83
CA PRO A 53 -19.25 -23.89 -5.66
C PRO A 53 -18.43 -23.57 -6.92
N GLY A 54 -17.36 -24.33 -7.16
CA GLY A 54 -16.49 -24.13 -8.31
C GLY A 54 -15.52 -22.94 -8.18
N SER A 55 -15.31 -22.41 -6.99
CA SER A 55 -14.37 -21.28 -6.77
C SER A 55 -12.94 -21.71 -6.48
N LYS A 56 -12.64 -23.01 -6.36
CA LYS A 56 -11.26 -23.50 -6.21
C LYS A 56 -10.43 -23.19 -7.46
N GLY A 57 -9.20 -22.69 -7.24
CA GLY A 57 -8.30 -22.27 -8.32
C GLY A 57 -8.60 -20.89 -8.91
N PHE A 58 -9.53 -20.15 -8.30
CA PHE A 58 -9.88 -18.79 -8.71
C PHE A 58 -9.61 -17.78 -7.59
N VAL A 59 -9.33 -16.54 -8.01
CA VAL A 59 -9.24 -15.39 -7.11
C VAL A 59 -10.27 -14.35 -7.54
N GLY A 60 -11.14 -13.95 -6.60
CA GLY A 60 -12.10 -12.86 -6.81
C GLY A 60 -11.45 -11.51 -6.59
N LEU A 61 -11.44 -10.66 -7.62
CA LEU A 61 -10.86 -9.31 -7.59
C LEU A 61 -11.91 -8.25 -7.89
N GLY A 62 -11.86 -7.14 -7.14
CA GLY A 62 -12.59 -5.92 -7.51
C GLY A 62 -11.89 -5.16 -8.65
N SER A 63 -12.66 -4.29 -9.36
CA SER A 63 -12.18 -3.53 -10.53
C SER A 63 -10.88 -2.76 -10.27
N ARG A 64 -10.76 -2.10 -9.12
CA ARG A 64 -9.57 -1.32 -8.74
C ARG A 64 -8.30 -2.19 -8.64
N LEU A 65 -8.40 -3.41 -8.14
CA LEU A 65 -7.26 -4.34 -8.09
C LEU A 65 -6.92 -4.86 -9.48
N MET A 66 -7.93 -5.13 -10.30
CA MET A 66 -7.73 -5.56 -11.69
C MET A 66 -7.00 -4.50 -12.51
N GLU A 67 -7.40 -3.22 -12.38
CA GLU A 67 -6.69 -2.09 -13.00
C GLU A 67 -5.23 -2.01 -12.53
N ARG A 68 -4.99 -2.09 -11.21
CA ARG A 68 -3.64 -2.00 -10.63
C ARG A 68 -2.74 -3.15 -11.08
N LEU A 69 -3.29 -4.34 -11.23
CA LEU A 69 -2.57 -5.53 -11.72
C LEU A 69 -2.48 -5.57 -13.24
N SER A 70 -3.22 -4.70 -13.94
CA SER A 70 -3.39 -4.70 -15.41
C SER A 70 -3.82 -6.07 -15.92
N VAL A 71 -4.89 -6.62 -15.32
CA VAL A 71 -5.44 -7.95 -15.63
C VAL A 71 -6.94 -7.87 -15.88
N SER A 72 -7.43 -8.85 -16.62
CA SER A 72 -8.84 -9.04 -16.99
C SER A 72 -9.40 -10.34 -16.40
N ASP A 73 -10.72 -10.50 -16.46
CA ASP A 73 -11.40 -11.75 -16.08
C ASP A 73 -10.88 -12.92 -16.93
N GLY A 74 -10.52 -14.01 -16.28
CA GLY A 74 -9.92 -15.18 -16.92
C GLY A 74 -8.39 -15.20 -16.97
N ASP A 75 -7.71 -14.08 -16.72
CA ASP A 75 -6.25 -14.04 -16.65
C ASP A 75 -5.72 -14.84 -15.45
N ARG A 76 -4.46 -15.25 -15.54
CA ARG A 76 -3.80 -15.96 -14.45
C ARG A 76 -2.79 -15.07 -13.73
N ILE A 77 -2.87 -15.05 -12.41
CA ILE A 77 -1.95 -14.31 -11.55
C ILE A 77 -1.31 -15.20 -10.50
N ALA A 78 -0.12 -14.82 -10.06
CA ALA A 78 0.50 -15.43 -8.88
C ALA A 78 -0.04 -14.77 -7.62
N VAL A 79 -0.43 -15.59 -6.64
CA VAL A 79 -0.84 -15.15 -5.31
C VAL A 79 0.03 -15.86 -4.29
N VAL A 80 0.68 -15.12 -3.42
CA VAL A 80 1.57 -15.64 -2.39
C VAL A 80 1.35 -14.92 -1.06
N TYR A 81 1.60 -15.60 0.05
CA TYR A 81 1.62 -14.97 1.37
C TYR A 81 2.65 -13.84 1.39
N SER A 82 2.28 -12.71 1.98
CA SER A 82 3.15 -11.54 2.14
C SER A 82 3.24 -11.17 3.61
N PRO A 83 4.37 -11.43 4.29
CA PRO A 83 4.53 -10.97 5.66
C PRO A 83 4.49 -9.44 5.73
N PRO A 84 4.04 -8.87 6.85
CA PRO A 84 4.10 -7.42 7.04
C PRO A 84 5.57 -6.94 6.98
N PRO A 85 5.84 -5.84 6.25
CA PRO A 85 7.19 -5.27 6.21
C PRO A 85 7.61 -4.72 7.57
N GLU A 86 8.93 -4.57 7.78
CA GLU A 86 9.50 -4.07 9.04
C GLU A 86 8.99 -2.67 9.42
N SER A 87 8.66 -1.84 8.43
CA SER A 87 8.08 -0.50 8.63
C SER A 87 6.78 -0.52 9.46
N ILE A 88 6.02 -1.62 9.44
CA ILE A 88 4.82 -1.78 10.28
C ILE A 88 5.16 -1.75 11.77
N ARG A 89 6.33 -2.29 12.17
CA ARG A 89 6.81 -2.18 13.54
C ARG A 89 7.09 -0.73 13.92
N SER A 90 7.70 0.04 13.03
CA SER A 90 7.97 1.46 13.23
C SER A 90 6.67 2.27 13.34
N ILE A 91 5.67 1.97 12.51
CA ILE A 91 4.33 2.60 12.62
C ILE A 91 3.70 2.31 13.98
N ARG A 92 3.77 1.07 14.48
CA ARG A 92 3.26 0.72 15.83
C ARG A 92 3.97 1.50 16.92
N ARG A 93 5.29 1.59 16.87
CA ARG A 93 6.08 2.40 17.82
C ARG A 93 5.66 3.87 17.82
N LYS A 94 5.34 4.43 16.63
CA LYS A 94 4.82 5.80 16.55
C LYS A 94 3.46 5.95 17.23
N ILE A 95 2.55 5.00 17.07
CA ILE A 95 1.26 4.97 17.78
C ILE A 95 1.46 4.95 19.31
N GLU A 96 2.49 4.24 19.77
CA GLU A 96 2.87 4.15 21.19
C GLU A 96 3.58 5.43 21.70
N GLY A 97 3.70 6.46 20.86
CA GLY A 97 4.31 7.75 21.21
C GLY A 97 5.84 7.79 21.05
N SER A 98 6.45 6.73 20.50
CA SER A 98 7.89 6.73 20.25
C SER A 98 8.25 7.63 19.07
N ARG A 99 9.42 8.26 19.16
CA ARG A 99 10.01 8.99 18.05
C ARG A 99 10.54 8.01 17.00
N LEU A 100 10.35 8.35 15.72
CA LEU A 100 10.93 7.64 14.60
C LEU A 100 12.31 8.19 14.25
N THR A 101 13.22 7.30 13.90
CA THR A 101 14.52 7.67 13.32
C THR A 101 14.38 7.99 11.84
N ALA A 102 15.36 8.69 11.26
CA ALA A 102 15.40 8.97 9.82
C ALA A 102 15.33 7.70 8.96
N SER A 103 15.98 6.61 9.40
CA SER A 103 15.96 5.33 8.69
C SER A 103 14.59 4.64 8.76
N GLU A 104 13.91 4.70 9.89
CA GLU A 104 12.55 4.17 10.02
C GLU A 104 11.56 4.97 9.16
N MET A 105 11.71 6.30 9.14
CA MET A 105 10.91 7.17 8.29
C MET A 105 11.11 6.86 6.81
N MET A 106 12.37 6.69 6.39
CA MET A 106 12.71 6.29 5.02
C MET A 106 12.09 4.94 4.65
N SER A 107 12.17 3.94 5.53
CA SER A 107 11.58 2.62 5.32
C SER A 107 10.05 2.71 5.15
N ILE A 108 9.36 3.48 5.99
CA ILE A 108 7.91 3.67 5.88
C ILE A 108 7.54 4.30 4.53
N VAL A 109 8.21 5.40 4.17
CA VAL A 109 7.91 6.12 2.92
C VAL A 109 8.23 5.27 1.69
N HIS A 110 9.35 4.54 1.72
CA HIS A 110 9.70 3.58 0.67
C HIS A 110 8.62 2.52 0.50
N ASP A 111 8.19 1.88 1.60
CA ASP A 111 7.15 0.84 1.55
C ASP A 111 5.78 1.38 1.10
N ILE A 112 5.47 2.65 1.38
CA ILE A 112 4.30 3.34 0.82
C ILE A 112 4.46 3.49 -0.70
N SER A 113 5.61 3.94 -1.18
CA SER A 113 5.84 4.18 -2.62
C SER A 113 5.82 2.89 -3.43
N GLU A 114 6.35 1.80 -2.88
CA GLU A 114 6.31 0.46 -3.47
C GLU A 114 4.91 -0.22 -3.36
N GLY A 115 4.01 0.37 -2.57
CA GLY A 115 2.69 -0.22 -2.30
C GLY A 115 2.75 -1.49 -1.45
N SER A 116 3.81 -1.64 -0.67
CA SER A 116 4.02 -2.74 0.28
C SER A 116 3.23 -2.58 1.58
N ILE A 117 2.59 -1.44 1.79
CA ILE A 117 1.74 -1.13 2.94
C ILE A 117 0.29 -0.93 2.47
N THR A 118 -0.66 -1.42 3.22
CA THR A 118 -2.09 -1.27 2.94
C THR A 118 -2.56 0.17 3.20
N GLN A 119 -3.65 0.58 2.58
CA GLN A 119 -4.23 1.91 2.81
C GLN A 119 -4.57 2.15 4.30
N LYS A 120 -5.01 1.11 5.01
CA LYS A 120 -5.30 1.16 6.44
C LYS A 120 -4.05 1.49 7.27
N GLU A 121 -2.92 0.87 6.95
CA GLU A 121 -1.64 1.11 7.60
C GLU A 121 -1.11 2.52 7.29
N ILE A 122 -1.30 3.01 6.06
CA ILE A 122 -0.96 4.39 5.68
C ILE A 122 -1.78 5.39 6.50
N LEU A 123 -3.10 5.20 6.58
CA LEU A 123 -3.97 6.05 7.39
C LEU A 123 -3.57 6.03 8.86
N THR A 124 -3.20 4.86 9.38
CA THR A 124 -2.73 4.69 10.75
C THR A 124 -1.43 5.47 10.99
N PHE A 125 -0.47 5.39 10.06
CA PHE A 125 0.77 6.17 10.13
C PHE A 125 0.49 7.68 10.12
N VAL A 126 -0.30 8.16 9.15
CA VAL A 126 -0.63 9.58 9.03
C VAL A 126 -1.33 10.08 10.30
N SER A 127 -2.30 9.33 10.81
CA SER A 127 -3.00 9.70 12.05
C SER A 127 -2.06 9.76 13.25
N ALA A 128 -1.21 8.74 13.44
CA ALA A 128 -0.23 8.75 14.52
C ALA A 128 0.77 9.90 14.38
N PHE A 129 1.26 10.16 13.17
CA PHE A 129 2.22 11.23 12.90
C PHE A 129 1.65 12.62 13.18
N THR A 130 0.37 12.85 12.88
CA THR A 130 -0.30 14.15 13.08
C THR A 130 -0.78 14.38 14.52
N THR A 131 -1.11 13.31 15.27
CA THR A 131 -1.68 13.42 16.62
C THR A 131 -0.65 13.26 17.74
N MET A 132 0.45 12.55 17.49
CA MET A 132 1.46 12.19 18.49
C MET A 132 2.66 13.14 18.49
N ASN A 133 2.46 14.44 18.69
CA ASN A 133 3.53 15.44 18.86
C ASN A 133 4.82 15.12 18.07
N SER A 134 4.72 15.13 16.74
CA SER A 134 5.90 14.95 15.90
C SER A 134 6.85 16.14 16.07
N ASP A 135 8.08 15.84 16.39
CA ASP A 135 9.09 16.87 16.58
C ASP A 135 9.52 17.44 15.19
N PRO A 136 9.98 18.68 15.11
CA PRO A 136 10.38 19.29 13.84
C PRO A 136 11.42 18.49 13.05
N SER A 137 12.27 17.71 13.73
CA SER A 137 13.23 16.84 13.05
C SER A 137 12.58 15.64 12.39
N GLU A 138 11.54 15.04 13.00
CA GLU A 138 10.76 13.97 12.36
C GLU A 138 10.03 14.49 11.11
N VAL A 139 9.50 15.72 11.16
CA VAL A 139 8.89 16.37 9.99
C VAL A 139 9.92 16.57 8.87
N ALA A 140 11.13 17.03 9.22
CA ALA A 140 12.21 17.17 8.27
C ALA A 140 12.66 15.82 7.68
N ASP A 141 12.70 14.76 8.51
CA ASP A 141 13.05 13.41 8.05
C ASP A 141 11.97 12.83 7.12
N LEU A 142 10.68 13.07 7.41
CA LEU A 142 9.58 12.71 6.51
C LEU A 142 9.71 13.42 5.15
N ALA A 143 9.96 14.73 5.16
CA ALA A 143 10.14 15.51 3.93
C ALA A 143 11.33 15.01 3.10
N ARG A 144 12.47 14.68 3.74
CA ARG A 144 13.63 14.09 3.07
C ARG A 144 13.32 12.71 2.50
N ALA A 145 12.62 11.85 3.26
CA ALA A 145 12.22 10.54 2.80
C ALA A 145 11.31 10.63 1.57
N MET A 146 10.32 11.53 1.58
CA MET A 146 9.43 11.76 0.43
C MET A 146 10.19 12.29 -0.79
N ALA A 147 11.11 13.24 -0.60
CA ALA A 147 11.92 13.78 -1.69
C ALA A 147 12.84 12.72 -2.31
N SER A 148 13.43 11.85 -1.50
CA SER A 148 14.38 10.82 -1.97
C SER A 148 13.71 9.61 -2.64
N THR A 149 12.45 9.31 -2.31
CA THR A 149 11.66 8.26 -2.97
C THR A 149 10.94 8.76 -4.22
N GLY A 150 10.84 10.10 -4.39
CA GLY A 150 10.24 10.74 -5.55
C GLY A 150 11.14 10.66 -6.80
N ARG A 151 10.51 10.90 -7.96
CA ARG A 151 11.27 11.10 -9.19
C ARG A 151 11.92 12.48 -9.19
N THR A 152 13.21 12.53 -9.42
CA THR A 152 13.95 13.78 -9.60
C THR A 152 14.28 13.98 -11.08
N ALA A 153 14.19 15.23 -11.57
CA ALA A 153 14.60 15.60 -12.91
C ALA A 153 15.87 16.48 -12.81
N ASP A 154 16.90 16.10 -13.53
CA ASP A 154 18.04 17.00 -13.76
C ASP A 154 17.70 17.87 -14.97
N LEU A 155 17.53 19.16 -14.75
CA LEU A 155 17.22 20.13 -15.80
C LEU A 155 18.46 20.68 -16.50
N GLY A 156 19.67 20.34 -16.02
CA GLY A 156 20.94 20.76 -16.60
C GLY A 156 21.19 22.29 -16.57
N VAL A 157 20.36 23.04 -15.80
CA VAL A 157 20.42 24.50 -15.68
C VAL A 157 20.38 24.93 -14.22
N SER A 158 21.04 26.05 -13.90
CA SER A 158 21.03 26.63 -12.56
C SER A 158 21.11 28.17 -12.68
N PRO A 159 20.34 28.94 -11.89
CA PRO A 159 19.35 28.50 -10.91
C PRO A 159 18.03 28.02 -11.56
N VAL A 160 17.31 27.13 -10.88
CA VAL A 160 15.96 26.73 -11.23
C VAL A 160 15.00 27.41 -10.27
N PHE A 161 13.94 28.01 -10.80
CA PHE A 161 12.87 28.62 -10.01
C PHE A 161 11.58 27.83 -10.22
N ASP A 162 10.88 27.56 -9.13
CA ASP A 162 9.57 26.91 -9.14
C ASP A 162 8.54 27.81 -8.47
N PHE A 163 7.34 27.84 -9.04
CA PHE A 163 6.17 28.55 -8.49
C PHE A 163 5.13 27.54 -8.10
N HIS A 164 5.01 27.28 -6.82
CA HIS A 164 4.00 26.36 -6.30
C HIS A 164 3.26 26.95 -5.11
N SER A 165 2.04 26.48 -4.88
CA SER A 165 1.29 26.81 -3.66
C SER A 165 1.87 26.06 -2.47
N LEU A 166 1.86 26.66 -1.28
CA LEU A 166 2.04 25.94 -0.01
C LEU A 166 0.79 25.08 0.23
N GLY A 167 0.78 23.87 -0.30
CA GLY A 167 -0.38 22.98 -0.28
C GLY A 167 -0.96 22.82 1.13
N GLY A 168 -2.28 22.71 1.24
CA GLY A 168 -3.00 22.52 2.48
C GLY A 168 -3.27 23.79 3.31
N VAL A 169 -2.78 24.96 2.91
CA VAL A 169 -3.11 26.24 3.55
C VAL A 169 -4.26 26.91 2.78
N PRO A 170 -5.46 27.08 3.39
CA PRO A 170 -6.58 27.72 2.72
C PRO A 170 -6.22 29.13 2.23
N GLY A 171 -6.57 29.45 0.98
CA GLY A 171 -6.28 30.75 0.36
C GLY A 171 -4.86 30.92 -0.20
N ASN A 172 -4.01 29.90 -0.12
CA ASN A 172 -2.62 29.95 -0.60
C ASN A 172 -2.41 29.07 -1.84
N SER A 173 -3.47 28.81 -2.59
CA SER A 173 -3.38 28.11 -3.87
C SER A 173 -3.11 29.10 -5.00
N ILE A 174 -2.07 28.85 -5.77
CA ILE A 174 -1.86 29.50 -7.07
C ILE A 174 -2.64 28.65 -8.09
N THR A 175 -3.73 29.16 -8.59
CA THR A 175 -4.52 28.53 -9.65
C THR A 175 -4.33 29.29 -10.94
#